data_bce232017aba46f97880f9b8a55a83c4
#
_entry.id   bce232017aba46f97880f9b8a55a83c4
#
_cell.length_a   1.000
_cell.length_b   1.000
_cell.length_c   1.000
_cell.angle_alpha   90.00
_cell.angle_beta   90.00
_cell.angle_gamma   90.00
#
_symmetry.space_group_name_H-M   'P 1'
#
loop_
_entity.id
_entity.type
_entity.pdbx_description
1 polymer ?
#
loop_
_entity_poly.entity_id
_entity_poly.type
_entity_poly.pdbx_seq_one_letter_code
_entity_poly.pdbx_strand_id
1 'polypeptide(L)'
;MILAIDMGNSNIVVGGLDDNKTYFEERITTDDRKTSLEYAILLKNILEIHKVKKNDIEGSIMASVVPPLNAPISSAVKKITGKKPLLVGSGMKTGLNIKMDNPKTVGGDRIVAAVAANAKYEGPIIIADMGTATTDRKSVV
;
A
#
# COMPACT_ATOMS: atom_id res chain seq x y z
N MET A 1 2.09 0.58 -15.54
CA MET A 1 1.26 0.39 -14.32
C MET A 1 2.09 0.60 -13.06
N ILE A 2 1.44 0.88 -11.93
CA ILE A 2 2.05 0.95 -10.59
C ILE A 2 1.72 -0.35 -9.83
N LEU A 3 2.72 -0.92 -9.17
CA LEU A 3 2.53 -2.01 -8.22
C LEU A 3 2.28 -1.42 -6.83
N ALA A 4 1.07 -1.58 -6.31
CA ALA A 4 0.67 -1.13 -4.99
C ALA A 4 0.66 -2.29 -4.00
N ILE A 5 1.17 -2.06 -2.78
CA ILE A 5 1.22 -3.06 -1.72
C ILE A 5 0.71 -2.41 -0.43
N ASP A 6 -0.34 -2.98 0.14
CA ASP A 6 -0.88 -2.58 1.43
C ASP A 6 -0.64 -3.68 2.47
N MET A 7 0.17 -3.37 3.48
CA MET A 7 0.60 -4.32 4.50
C MET A 7 -0.20 -4.13 5.78
N GLY A 8 -1.25 -4.93 5.92
CA GLY A 8 -2.04 -5.06 7.14
C GLY A 8 -1.46 -6.12 8.09
N ASN A 9 -1.95 -6.14 9.34
CA ASN A 9 -1.50 -7.11 10.36
C ASN A 9 -1.84 -8.56 9.99
N SER A 10 -2.95 -8.80 9.31
CA SER A 10 -3.40 -10.15 8.94
C SER A 10 -3.13 -10.49 7.49
N ASN A 11 -3.25 -9.53 6.60
CA ASN A 11 -3.11 -9.72 5.16
C ASN A 11 -2.30 -8.60 4.52
N ILE A 12 -1.59 -8.96 3.47
CA ILE A 12 -0.96 -8.04 2.54
C ILE A 12 -1.76 -8.09 1.25
N VAL A 13 -2.23 -6.94 0.79
CA VAL A 13 -2.91 -6.78 -0.49
C VAL A 13 -1.91 -6.29 -1.52
N VAL A 14 -1.88 -6.94 -2.68
CA VAL A 14 -0.99 -6.61 -3.80
C VAL A 14 -1.84 -6.31 -5.02
N GLY A 15 -1.72 -5.12 -5.57
CA GLY A 15 -2.47 -4.70 -6.73
C GLY A 15 -1.61 -4.11 -7.83
N GLY A 16 -2.02 -4.32 -9.07
CA GLY A 16 -1.48 -3.64 -10.25
C GLY A 16 -2.51 -2.67 -10.79
N LEU A 17 -2.20 -1.38 -10.85
CA LEU A 17 -3.15 -0.35 -11.25
C LEU A 17 -2.48 0.79 -12.04
N ASP A 18 -3.30 1.54 -12.74
CA ASP A 18 -2.98 2.84 -13.30
C ASP A 18 -4.12 3.84 -13.04
N ASP A 19 -4.07 5.01 -13.64
CA ASP A 19 -5.07 6.07 -13.44
C ASP A 19 -6.49 5.66 -13.88
N ASN A 20 -6.61 4.65 -14.74
CA ASN A 20 -7.88 4.26 -15.37
C ASN A 20 -8.50 3.02 -14.73
N LYS A 21 -7.67 2.07 -14.29
CA LYS A 21 -8.18 0.78 -13.80
C LYS A 21 -7.21 0.04 -12.88
N THR A 22 -7.79 -0.89 -12.10
CA THR A 22 -7.07 -1.96 -11.42
C THR A 22 -7.02 -3.18 -12.35
N TYR A 23 -5.82 -3.66 -12.65
CA TYR A 23 -5.59 -4.83 -13.52
C TYR A 23 -5.75 -6.13 -12.74
N PHE A 24 -5.28 -6.15 -11.50
CA PHE A 24 -5.43 -7.26 -10.57
C PHE A 24 -5.35 -6.77 -9.13
N GLU A 25 -5.91 -7.56 -8.23
CA GLU A 25 -5.77 -7.43 -6.79
C GLU A 25 -5.69 -8.83 -6.20
N GLU A 26 -4.64 -9.09 -5.42
CA GLU A 26 -4.42 -10.35 -4.74
C GLU A 26 -4.13 -10.13 -3.26
N ARG A 27 -4.45 -11.11 -2.47
CA ARG A 27 -4.28 -11.08 -1.02
C ARG A 27 -3.46 -12.27 -0.56
N ILE A 28 -2.41 -12.00 0.21
CA ILE A 28 -1.59 -13.02 0.85
C ILE A 28 -1.59 -12.80 2.37
N THR A 29 -1.35 -13.88 3.12
CA THR A 29 -1.24 -13.79 4.58
C THR A 29 0.01 -13.02 4.98
N THR A 30 -0.12 -12.13 5.95
CA THR A 30 1.02 -11.46 6.59
C THR A 30 1.77 -12.47 7.47
N ASP A 31 3.07 -12.61 7.26
CA ASP A 31 3.94 -13.45 8.08
C ASP A 31 5.28 -12.72 8.28
N ASP A 32 5.52 -12.24 9.49
CA ASP A 32 6.71 -11.45 9.84
C ASP A 32 8.01 -12.28 9.92
N ARG A 33 7.89 -13.62 9.85
CA ARG A 33 9.03 -14.55 9.81
C ARG A 33 9.58 -14.76 8.41
N LYS A 34 8.81 -14.39 7.37
CA LYS A 34 9.24 -14.57 5.97
C LYS A 34 10.38 -13.63 5.61
N THR A 35 11.36 -14.19 4.94
CA THR A 35 12.50 -13.47 4.39
C THR A 35 12.14 -12.64 3.15
N SER A 36 13.03 -11.73 2.77
CA SER A 36 12.86 -10.97 1.51
C SER A 36 12.84 -11.85 0.27
N LEU A 37 13.49 -13.03 0.30
CA LEU A 37 13.46 -13.98 -0.83
C LEU A 37 12.10 -14.66 -0.94
N GLU A 38 11.53 -15.10 0.17
CA GLU A 38 10.20 -15.75 0.18
C GLU A 38 9.12 -14.76 -0.31
N TYR A 39 9.15 -13.53 0.16
CA TYR A 39 8.25 -12.49 -0.37
C TYR A 39 8.51 -12.18 -1.85
N ALA A 40 9.76 -12.18 -2.32
CA ALA A 40 10.06 -11.99 -3.73
C ALA A 40 9.48 -13.11 -4.60
N ILE A 41 9.54 -14.36 -4.14
CA ILE A 41 8.94 -15.52 -4.83
C ILE A 41 7.41 -15.37 -4.87
N LEU A 42 6.76 -15.04 -3.76
CA LEU A 42 5.32 -14.82 -3.70
C LEU A 42 4.87 -13.71 -4.66
N LEU A 43 5.52 -12.55 -4.61
CA LEU A 43 5.21 -11.42 -5.48
C LEU A 43 5.46 -11.75 -6.96
N LYS A 44 6.55 -12.46 -7.25
CA LYS A 44 6.83 -12.92 -8.62
C LYS A 44 5.74 -13.84 -9.14
N ASN A 45 5.29 -14.82 -8.33
CA ASN A 45 4.22 -15.73 -8.71
C ASN A 45 2.90 -14.99 -8.97
N ILE A 46 2.55 -13.98 -8.16
CA ILE A 46 1.38 -13.13 -8.40
C ILE A 46 1.50 -12.45 -9.78
N LEU A 47 2.63 -11.82 -10.06
CA LEU A 47 2.85 -11.15 -11.35
C LEU A 47 2.76 -12.13 -12.53
N GLU A 48 3.31 -13.34 -12.38
CA GLU A 48 3.25 -14.40 -13.42
C GLU A 48 1.83 -14.90 -13.67
N ILE A 49 1.02 -15.11 -12.62
CA ILE A 49 -0.39 -15.50 -12.72
C ILE A 49 -1.17 -14.46 -13.54
N HIS A 50 -0.90 -13.19 -13.32
CA HIS A 50 -1.55 -12.10 -14.03
C HIS A 50 -0.83 -11.69 -15.34
N LYS A 51 0.20 -12.46 -15.76
CA LYS A 51 0.98 -12.23 -16.99
C LYS A 51 1.65 -10.86 -17.06
N VAL A 52 1.95 -10.27 -15.90
CA VAL A 52 2.63 -8.97 -15.75
C VAL A 52 4.14 -9.17 -15.83
N LYS A 53 4.78 -8.47 -16.76
CA LYS A 53 6.23 -8.48 -16.92
C LYS A 53 6.87 -7.36 -16.11
N LYS A 54 8.13 -7.53 -15.76
CA LYS A 54 8.94 -6.51 -15.06
C LYS A 54 8.85 -5.14 -15.73
N ASN A 55 8.90 -5.09 -17.05
CA ASN A 55 8.89 -3.83 -17.82
C ASN A 55 7.52 -3.14 -17.84
N ASP A 56 6.44 -3.84 -17.48
CA ASP A 56 5.12 -3.25 -17.35
C ASP A 56 4.97 -2.43 -16.07
N ILE A 57 5.92 -2.61 -15.11
CA ILE A 57 5.91 -1.93 -13.81
C ILE A 57 6.78 -0.67 -13.88
N GLU A 58 6.14 0.48 -13.91
CA GLU A 58 6.80 1.79 -13.94
C GLU A 58 7.34 2.20 -12.58
N GLY A 59 6.63 1.82 -11.52
CA GLY A 59 6.98 2.11 -10.13
C GLY A 59 6.22 1.23 -9.16
N SER A 60 6.52 1.39 -7.88
CA SER A 60 5.80 0.69 -6.82
C SER A 60 5.67 1.56 -5.58
N ILE A 61 4.55 1.37 -4.87
CA ILE A 61 4.20 2.10 -3.65
C ILE A 61 3.75 1.10 -2.59
N MET A 62 4.11 1.37 -1.33
CA MET A 62 3.77 0.53 -0.19
C MET A 62 3.14 1.39 0.91
N ALA A 63 2.02 0.92 1.47
CA ALA A 63 1.51 1.36 2.76
C ALA A 63 1.72 0.24 3.79
N SER A 64 1.96 0.56 5.06
CA SER A 64 2.26 -0.45 6.07
C SER A 64 1.81 -0.03 7.46
N VAL A 65 1.23 -1.00 8.18
CA VAL A 65 1.04 -0.99 9.62
C VAL A 65 1.90 -2.05 10.33
N VAL A 66 2.82 -2.69 9.59
CA VAL A 66 3.72 -3.75 10.07
C VAL A 66 5.18 -3.35 9.83
N PRO A 67 5.76 -2.43 10.63
CA PRO A 67 7.09 -1.90 10.41
C PRO A 67 8.20 -2.95 10.20
N PRO A 68 8.21 -4.12 10.89
CA PRO A 68 9.23 -5.14 10.68
C PRO A 68 9.29 -5.67 9.25
N LEU A 69 8.18 -5.64 8.50
CA LEU A 69 8.11 -6.11 7.11
C LEU A 69 8.51 -5.07 6.07
N ASN A 70 8.68 -3.80 6.45
CA ASN A 70 9.00 -2.74 5.50
C ASN A 70 10.30 -3.02 4.73
N ALA A 71 11.36 -3.41 5.41
CA ALA A 71 12.65 -3.72 4.79
C ALA A 71 12.62 -5.01 3.96
N PRO A 72 12.11 -6.14 4.47
CA PRO A 72 11.99 -7.38 3.70
C PRO A 72 11.18 -7.21 2.40
N ILE A 73 10.01 -6.60 2.47
CA ILE A 73 9.14 -6.42 1.29
C ILE A 73 9.71 -5.38 0.33
N SER A 74 10.27 -4.27 0.82
CA SER A 74 10.97 -3.31 -0.05
C SER A 74 12.12 -3.96 -0.81
N SER A 75 12.89 -4.83 -0.15
CA SER A 75 13.96 -5.61 -0.79
C SER A 75 13.41 -6.61 -1.80
N ALA A 76 12.30 -7.31 -1.50
CA ALA A 76 11.62 -8.21 -2.40
C ALA A 76 11.16 -7.50 -3.68
N VAL A 77 10.46 -6.37 -3.53
CA VAL A 77 10.01 -5.54 -4.66
C VAL A 77 11.19 -5.09 -5.52
N LYS A 78 12.26 -4.60 -4.89
CA LYS A 78 13.48 -4.20 -5.63
C LYS A 78 14.08 -5.36 -6.41
N LYS A 79 14.09 -6.59 -5.87
CA LYS A 79 14.61 -7.79 -6.56
C LYS A 79 13.82 -8.10 -7.83
N ILE A 80 12.49 -8.03 -7.78
CA ILE A 80 11.64 -8.40 -8.91
C ILE A 80 11.46 -7.28 -9.94
N THR A 81 11.37 -6.02 -9.50
CA THR A 81 11.13 -4.87 -10.39
C THR A 81 12.41 -4.14 -10.80
N GLY A 82 13.48 -4.27 -10.01
CA GLY A 82 14.71 -3.48 -10.15
C GLY A 82 14.63 -2.08 -9.53
N LYS A 83 13.47 -1.67 -9.02
CA LYS A 83 13.20 -0.34 -8.47
C LYS A 83 12.81 -0.44 -7.00
N LYS A 84 13.27 0.51 -6.18
CA LYS A 84 12.86 0.59 -4.77
C LYS A 84 11.44 1.16 -4.70
N PRO A 85 10.53 0.54 -3.93
CA PRO A 85 9.18 1.08 -3.75
C PRO A 85 9.21 2.35 -2.89
N LEU A 86 8.24 3.24 -3.13
CA LEU A 86 7.92 4.34 -2.24
C LEU A 86 7.15 3.79 -1.02
N LEU A 87 7.61 4.11 0.19
CA LEU A 87 6.88 3.80 1.41
C LEU A 87 6.07 5.04 1.83
N VAL A 88 4.75 4.88 1.91
CA VAL A 88 3.86 5.93 2.39
C VAL A 88 4.07 6.15 3.89
N GLY A 89 4.30 7.39 4.27
CA GLY A 89 4.53 7.74 5.68
C GLY A 89 4.31 9.22 5.94
N SER A 90 4.42 9.58 7.22
CA SER A 90 4.35 10.98 7.66
C SER A 90 5.46 11.80 7.00
N GLY A 91 5.10 12.94 6.42
CA GLY A 91 6.02 13.83 5.70
C GLY A 91 6.04 13.65 4.19
N MET A 92 5.35 12.63 3.65
CA MET A 92 5.10 12.56 2.21
C MET A 92 4.10 13.66 1.80
N LYS A 93 4.39 14.37 0.72
CA LYS A 93 3.48 15.37 0.16
C LYS A 93 2.30 14.67 -0.53
N THR A 94 1.22 14.48 0.20
CA THR A 94 0.00 13.80 -0.27
C THR A 94 -1.12 14.75 -0.65
N GLY A 95 -0.94 16.05 -0.44
CA GLY A 95 -2.01 17.05 -0.57
C GLY A 95 -2.98 17.10 0.62
N LEU A 96 -2.86 16.17 1.58
CA LEU A 96 -3.70 16.19 2.78
C LEU A 96 -3.09 17.09 3.87
N ASN A 97 -3.96 17.89 4.49
CA ASN A 97 -3.61 18.61 5.72
C ASN A 97 -4.07 17.81 6.94
N ILE A 98 -3.13 17.07 7.54
CA ILE A 98 -3.40 16.20 8.68
C ILE A 98 -3.44 17.04 9.96
N LYS A 99 -4.64 17.35 10.46
CA LYS A 99 -4.88 18.08 11.70
C LYS A 99 -5.12 17.11 12.87
N MET A 100 -4.05 16.55 13.39
CA MET A 100 -4.05 15.70 14.59
C MET A 100 -2.96 16.18 15.54
N ASP A 101 -3.12 15.90 16.83
CA ASP A 101 -2.14 16.28 17.87
C ASP A 101 -0.74 15.73 17.56
N ASN A 102 -0.67 14.53 17.00
CA ASN A 102 0.58 13.94 16.53
C ASN A 102 0.44 13.38 15.10
N PRO A 103 0.63 14.20 14.05
CA PRO A 103 0.50 13.78 12.66
C PRO A 103 1.42 12.62 12.25
N LYS A 104 2.56 12.46 12.95
CA LYS A 104 3.55 11.41 12.67
C LYS A 104 3.08 10.01 13.05
N THR A 105 2.05 9.89 13.89
CA THR A 105 1.49 8.60 14.31
C THR A 105 0.41 8.07 13.37
N VAL A 106 0.04 8.85 12.35
CA VAL A 106 -0.95 8.40 11.35
C VAL A 106 -0.34 7.33 10.47
N GLY A 107 -0.91 6.13 10.50
CA GLY A 107 -0.47 5.00 9.68
C GLY A 107 -0.62 5.28 8.18
N GLY A 108 0.23 4.66 7.37
CA GLY A 108 0.22 4.81 5.92
C GLY A 108 -1.09 4.36 5.29
N ASP A 109 -1.73 3.30 5.81
CA ASP A 109 -3.05 2.80 5.44
C ASP A 109 -4.11 3.92 5.50
N ARG A 110 -4.06 4.69 6.57
CA ARG A 110 -4.96 5.81 6.79
C ARG A 110 -4.75 6.94 5.82
N ILE A 111 -3.51 7.25 5.51
CA ILE A 111 -3.15 8.30 4.56
C ILE A 111 -3.64 7.93 3.16
N VAL A 112 -3.38 6.70 2.69
CA VAL A 112 -3.80 6.28 1.35
C VAL A 112 -5.32 6.23 1.20
N ALA A 113 -6.05 5.75 2.22
CA ALA A 113 -7.52 5.75 2.22
C ALA A 113 -8.09 7.18 2.12
N ALA A 114 -7.53 8.12 2.88
CA ALA A 114 -7.96 9.52 2.84
C ALA A 114 -7.65 10.20 1.50
N VAL A 115 -6.45 9.96 0.93
CA VAL A 115 -6.09 10.46 -0.41
C VAL A 115 -7.05 9.92 -1.47
N ALA A 116 -7.31 8.60 -1.46
CA ALA A 116 -8.20 7.96 -2.42
C ALA A 116 -9.65 8.47 -2.31
N ALA A 117 -10.16 8.64 -1.10
CA ALA A 117 -11.49 9.17 -0.87
C ALA A 117 -11.62 10.63 -1.35
N ASN A 118 -10.63 11.46 -1.02
CA ASN A 118 -10.61 12.86 -1.44
C ASN A 118 -10.50 13.04 -2.96
N ALA A 119 -9.87 12.09 -3.66
CA ALA A 119 -9.80 12.11 -5.12
C ALA A 119 -11.09 11.66 -5.81
N LYS A 120 -11.94 10.89 -5.13
CA LYS A 120 -13.17 10.29 -5.70
C LYS A 120 -14.45 11.00 -5.31
N TYR A 121 -14.47 11.66 -4.17
CA TYR A 121 -15.69 12.20 -3.57
C TYR A 121 -15.47 13.65 -3.13
N GLU A 122 -16.48 14.48 -3.30
CA GLU A 122 -16.49 15.82 -2.74
C GLU A 122 -16.76 15.78 -1.24
N GLY A 123 -16.08 16.63 -0.47
CA GLY A 123 -16.23 16.68 0.99
C GLY A 123 -17.55 17.32 1.47
N PRO A 124 -17.88 17.17 2.75
CA PRO A 124 -17.16 16.44 3.79
C PRO A 124 -17.33 14.92 3.70
N ILE A 125 -16.27 14.16 3.97
CA ILE A 125 -16.24 12.70 3.82
C ILE A 125 -16.00 12.06 5.20
N ILE A 126 -16.72 10.97 5.50
CA ILE A 126 -16.45 10.07 6.62
C ILE A 126 -15.95 8.75 6.03
N ILE A 127 -14.78 8.30 6.48
CA ILE A 127 -14.18 7.03 6.06
C ILE A 127 -14.23 6.08 7.25
N ALA A 128 -14.98 4.98 7.11
CA ALA A 128 -15.00 3.88 8.07
C ALA A 128 -14.19 2.71 7.49
N ASP A 129 -13.14 2.31 8.19
CA ASP A 129 -12.31 1.16 7.84
C ASP A 129 -12.58 0.04 8.86
N MET A 130 -13.17 -1.05 8.38
CA MET A 130 -13.52 -2.24 9.18
C MET A 130 -12.49 -3.34 8.96
N GLY A 131 -11.25 -3.10 9.40
CA GLY A 131 -10.18 -4.09 9.35
C GLY A 131 -10.09 -4.94 10.64
N THR A 132 -8.90 -5.40 10.97
CA THR A 132 -8.59 -6.09 12.25
C THR A 132 -8.90 -5.17 13.45
N ALA A 133 -8.75 -3.86 13.27
CA ALA A 133 -9.29 -2.83 14.16
C ALA A 133 -10.19 -1.91 13.34
N THR A 134 -11.45 -1.71 13.82
CA THR A 134 -12.36 -0.75 13.19
C THR A 134 -11.89 0.66 13.51
N THR A 135 -11.67 1.46 12.47
CA THR A 135 -11.32 2.87 12.62
C THR A 135 -12.31 3.72 11.82
N ASP A 136 -12.85 4.76 12.46
CA ASP A 136 -13.64 5.78 11.78
C ASP A 136 -12.85 7.09 11.66
N ARG A 137 -13.14 7.86 10.64
CA ARG A 137 -12.49 9.16 10.41
C ARG A 137 -13.43 10.12 9.74
N LYS A 138 -13.37 11.35 10.21
CA LYS A 138 -13.98 12.50 9.55
C LYS A 138 -12.88 13.26 8.80
N SER A 139 -13.00 13.34 7.47
CA SER A 139 -12.22 14.29 6.67
C SER A 139 -13.06 15.55 6.47
N VAL A 140 -12.49 16.69 6.83
CA VAL A 140 -13.04 18.02 6.48
C VAL A 140 -12.05 18.62 5.51
N VAL A 141 -12.46 18.78 4.28
CA VAL A 141 -11.74 19.52 3.26
C VAL A 141 -12.12 21.00 3.36
#